data_3c5d73720936218a5439a764209727e1
#
_entry.id   3c5d73720936218a5439a764209727e1
#
_cell.length_a   1.000
_cell.length_b   1.000
_cell.length_c   1.000
_cell.angle_alpha   90.00
_cell.angle_beta   90.00
_cell.angle_gamma   90.00
#
_symmetry.space_group_name_H-M   'P 1'
#
loop_
_entity.id
_entity.type
_entity.pdbx_description
1 polymer ?
#
loop_
_entity_poly.entity_id
_entity_poly.type
_entity_poly.pdbx_seq_one_letter_code
_entity_poly.pdbx_strand_id
1 'polypeptide(L)'
;KSFSLNICRDIRGRCPYRKPMANSIKVAIWLVLGVLHLPTLVLPWLYWQKRQYDPLRSRRPALFTQCLTVCVAFLWHQILRNGIGHYLGLWWNMIVSGIILLVAYESFFVFALSQYIAYNKTKEQMAIYQALSSSSTSTPADVDTFMRSIKWSSFLLSNRFAFGWVWANTAVWMGVLIGYAQPMDYYSIPLDDVASGLSPSPYVYFTPLLLGRNLVTIGCLVVTSFRLRIVQDAFGTKAMLKRIGLFTTCTTTFYLVASNKLMQASPLGIQDFINLIGADYVIAIAFVIPWLTAMKSTRMISVAERSAFSQANTTLSDFELFLLTENGFAAFEAYLEKEFSVENLLFWKEVMGFRGDPTSDHAWSIFDKFLSTTAPLEVNLPSSTLLKFRDVIFKTRDGFRVEDDMFDDAADQLVRLMEVNSLQRFLKTNPPSWANFMELREEQKALEHAVELRKTKTSTMKNGDFDIKMGR
;
A
#
# COMPACT_ATOMS: atom_id res chain seq x y z
N LYS A 1 42.41 35.38 -30.87
CA LYS A 1 42.78 34.27 -29.95
C LYS A 1 41.94 33.04 -30.25
N SER A 2 42.06 32.49 -31.46
CA SER A 2 41.36 31.30 -31.98
C SER A 2 42.37 30.34 -32.59
N PHE A 3 43.46 29.97 -31.90
CA PHE A 3 44.55 29.25 -32.51
C PHE A 3 44.94 27.92 -31.85
N SER A 4 44.10 27.31 -31.03
CA SER A 4 44.51 26.08 -30.34
C SER A 4 43.57 24.88 -30.48
N LEU A 5 42.60 24.89 -31.40
CA LEU A 5 41.60 23.78 -31.52
C LEU A 5 41.74 22.89 -32.78
N ASN A 6 42.74 23.12 -33.63
CA ASN A 6 42.83 22.40 -34.93
C ASN A 6 43.94 21.31 -35.03
N ILE A 7 44.56 20.87 -33.93
CA ILE A 7 45.72 19.95 -34.05
C ILE A 7 45.36 18.46 -33.83
N CYS A 8 44.09 18.11 -33.56
CA CYS A 8 43.73 16.70 -33.26
C CYS A 8 42.61 16.10 -34.13
N ARG A 9 42.55 16.44 -35.41
CA ARG A 9 41.65 15.70 -36.29
C ARG A 9 42.49 14.80 -37.23
N ASP A 10 42.33 13.47 -37.08
CA ASP A 10 42.76 12.57 -38.14
C ASP A 10 41.85 12.73 -39.37
N ILE A 11 42.21 12.08 -40.50
CA ILE A 11 41.51 12.12 -41.79
C ILE A 11 40.05 11.63 -41.69
N ARG A 12 39.61 11.06 -40.53
CA ARG A 12 38.25 10.61 -40.22
C ARG A 12 37.56 11.47 -39.13
N GLY A 13 38.16 12.62 -38.78
CA GLY A 13 37.56 13.53 -37.79
C GLY A 13 37.57 13.05 -36.33
N ARG A 14 38.30 11.99 -36.03
CA ARG A 14 38.39 11.44 -34.68
C ARG A 14 39.60 12.00 -33.93
N CYS A 15 39.43 12.41 -32.70
CA CYS A 15 40.52 12.83 -31.84
C CYS A 15 41.14 11.59 -31.16
N PRO A 16 42.39 11.19 -31.44
CA PRO A 16 42.99 9.93 -30.97
C PRO A 16 43.34 9.95 -29.47
N TYR A 17 43.15 11.06 -28.79
CA TYR A 17 43.52 11.22 -27.35
C TYR A 17 42.33 11.13 -26.40
N ARG A 18 41.53 10.09 -26.49
CA ARG A 18 40.69 9.71 -25.33
C ARG A 18 41.50 8.74 -24.47
N LYS A 19 41.90 9.17 -23.28
CA LYS A 19 42.71 8.37 -22.35
C LYS A 19 42.00 7.01 -22.10
N PRO A 20 42.53 5.89 -22.63
CA PRO A 20 41.90 4.55 -22.48
C PRO A 20 41.82 4.13 -21.00
N MET A 21 42.71 4.65 -20.16
CA MET A 21 42.75 4.35 -18.72
C MET A 21 41.54 4.89 -17.93
N ALA A 22 40.99 6.05 -18.27
CA ALA A 22 39.81 6.60 -17.59
C ALA A 22 38.55 5.78 -17.89
N ASN A 23 38.43 5.22 -19.10
CA ASN A 23 37.30 4.36 -19.45
C ASN A 23 37.36 3.01 -18.73
N SER A 24 38.54 2.43 -18.57
CA SER A 24 38.72 1.14 -17.86
C SER A 24 38.37 1.25 -16.38
N ILE A 25 38.75 2.34 -15.71
CA ILE A 25 38.39 2.58 -14.31
C ILE A 25 36.87 2.79 -14.16
N LYS A 26 36.27 3.56 -15.06
CA LYS A 26 34.82 3.75 -15.07
C LYS A 26 34.07 2.42 -15.19
N VAL A 27 34.44 1.59 -16.19
CA VAL A 27 33.84 0.27 -16.40
C VAL A 27 34.03 -0.63 -15.18
N ALA A 28 35.23 -0.64 -14.57
CA ALA A 28 35.49 -1.43 -13.37
C ALA A 28 34.60 -1.02 -12.19
N ILE A 29 34.41 0.30 -11.94
CA ILE A 29 33.52 0.79 -10.90
C ILE A 29 32.08 0.32 -11.14
N TRP A 30 31.56 0.44 -12.35
CA TRP A 30 30.19 0.07 -12.66
C TRP A 30 29.98 -1.46 -12.62
N LEU A 31 31.00 -2.27 -12.93
CA LEU A 31 30.96 -3.72 -12.74
C LEU A 31 30.90 -4.08 -11.25
N VAL A 32 31.69 -3.45 -10.40
CA VAL A 32 31.64 -3.65 -8.95
C VAL A 32 30.25 -3.28 -8.41
N LEU A 33 29.71 -2.13 -8.83
CA LEU A 33 28.36 -1.74 -8.46
C LEU A 33 27.32 -2.77 -8.95
N GLY A 34 27.49 -3.33 -10.15
CA GLY A 34 26.63 -4.42 -10.65
C GLY A 34 26.64 -5.63 -9.73
N VAL A 35 27.81 -6.07 -9.28
CA VAL A 35 27.93 -7.20 -8.34
C VAL A 35 27.24 -6.88 -7.00
N LEU A 36 27.42 -5.67 -6.47
CA LEU A 36 26.79 -5.25 -5.22
C LEU A 36 25.25 -5.20 -5.30
N HIS A 37 24.70 -4.93 -6.50
CA HIS A 37 23.25 -4.85 -6.70
C HIS A 37 22.60 -6.16 -7.15
N LEU A 38 23.36 -7.26 -7.32
CA LEU A 38 22.79 -8.59 -7.66
C LEU A 38 21.60 -9.00 -6.76
N PRO A 39 21.65 -8.77 -5.43
CA PRO A 39 20.51 -9.12 -4.56
C PRO A 39 19.21 -8.40 -4.91
N THR A 40 19.25 -7.24 -5.58
CA THR A 40 18.04 -6.49 -5.95
C THR A 40 17.17 -7.24 -6.95
N LEU A 41 17.73 -8.12 -7.77
CA LEU A 41 16.99 -8.92 -8.75
C LEU A 41 15.96 -9.87 -8.12
N VAL A 42 16.19 -10.28 -6.87
CA VAL A 42 15.29 -11.20 -6.15
C VAL A 42 14.20 -10.44 -5.40
N LEU A 43 14.33 -9.12 -5.19
CA LEU A 43 13.40 -8.33 -4.39
C LEU A 43 11.95 -8.38 -4.87
N PRO A 44 11.62 -8.31 -6.18
CA PRO A 44 10.23 -8.39 -6.64
C PRO A 44 9.55 -9.71 -6.24
N TRP A 45 10.28 -10.81 -6.32
CA TRP A 45 9.79 -12.12 -5.93
C TRP A 45 9.60 -12.22 -4.41
N LEU A 46 10.57 -11.77 -3.61
CA LEU A 46 10.48 -11.73 -2.15
C LEU A 46 9.30 -10.85 -1.68
N TYR A 47 9.10 -9.71 -2.33
CA TYR A 47 7.98 -8.83 -2.06
C TYR A 47 6.65 -9.53 -2.35
N TRP A 48 6.54 -10.20 -3.50
CA TRP A 48 5.34 -10.93 -3.90
C TRP A 48 4.99 -12.09 -2.96
N GLN A 49 5.98 -12.81 -2.44
CA GLN A 49 5.74 -13.88 -1.46
C GLN A 49 5.06 -13.38 -0.19
N LYS A 50 5.36 -12.15 0.24
CA LYS A 50 4.82 -11.56 1.47
C LYS A 50 3.61 -10.65 1.24
N ARG A 51 3.01 -10.66 0.04
CA ARG A 51 1.91 -9.77 -0.35
C ARG A 51 0.65 -9.83 0.51
N GLN A 52 0.47 -10.92 1.25
CA GLN A 52 -0.72 -11.14 2.11
C GLN A 52 -0.60 -10.47 3.49
N TYR A 53 0.60 -10.06 3.88
CA TYR A 53 0.87 -9.49 5.20
C TYR A 53 0.90 -7.96 5.16
N ASP A 54 0.37 -7.33 6.22
CA ASP A 54 0.49 -5.89 6.39
C ASP A 54 1.94 -5.48 6.74
N PRO A 55 2.43 -4.36 6.21
CA PRO A 55 1.74 -3.31 5.44
C PRO A 55 1.70 -3.55 3.92
N LEU A 56 2.13 -4.71 3.39
CA LEU A 56 2.20 -4.93 1.93
C LEU A 56 0.80 -5.13 1.34
N ARG A 57 -0.08 -5.83 2.06
CA ARG A 57 -1.46 -6.10 1.63
C ARG A 57 -2.23 -4.81 1.35
N SER A 58 -2.13 -3.82 2.22
CA SER A 58 -2.82 -2.52 2.10
C SER A 58 -2.30 -1.65 0.97
N ARG A 59 -1.11 -1.94 0.42
CA ARG A 59 -0.44 -1.16 -0.63
C ARG A 59 -0.70 -1.63 -2.05
N ARG A 60 -1.77 -2.38 -2.30
CA ARG A 60 -2.05 -2.94 -3.64
C ARG A 60 -0.83 -3.72 -4.18
N PRO A 61 -0.55 -4.90 -3.64
CA PRO A 61 0.71 -5.60 -3.85
C PRO A 61 1.04 -5.87 -5.32
N ALA A 62 0.05 -6.09 -6.18
CA ALA A 62 0.29 -6.31 -7.61
C ALA A 62 0.88 -5.06 -8.29
N LEU A 63 0.31 -3.88 -8.06
CA LEU A 63 0.79 -2.61 -8.60
C LEU A 63 2.19 -2.27 -8.05
N PHE A 64 2.40 -2.49 -6.76
CA PHE A 64 3.69 -2.24 -6.11
C PHE A 64 4.78 -3.21 -6.58
N THR A 65 4.46 -4.49 -6.81
CA THR A 65 5.43 -5.45 -7.38
C THR A 65 5.84 -5.04 -8.79
N GLN A 66 4.90 -4.58 -9.63
CA GLN A 66 5.23 -4.01 -10.94
C GLN A 66 6.16 -2.81 -10.78
N CYS A 67 5.82 -1.87 -9.91
CA CYS A 67 6.62 -0.68 -9.67
C CYS A 67 8.04 -1.04 -9.19
N LEU A 68 8.18 -1.98 -8.26
CA LEU A 68 9.48 -2.48 -7.79
C LEU A 68 10.29 -3.12 -8.92
N THR A 69 9.65 -3.96 -9.75
CA THR A 69 10.32 -4.58 -10.90
C THR A 69 10.88 -3.53 -11.85
N VAL A 70 10.11 -2.47 -12.10
CA VAL A 70 10.52 -1.37 -12.97
C VAL A 70 11.61 -0.51 -12.32
N CYS A 71 11.56 -0.26 -11.00
CA CYS A 71 12.64 0.45 -10.29
C CYS A 71 13.96 -0.35 -10.31
N VAL A 72 13.90 -1.67 -10.13
CA VAL A 72 15.06 -2.56 -10.26
C VAL A 72 15.58 -2.56 -11.70
N ALA A 73 14.70 -2.62 -12.71
CA ALA A 73 15.08 -2.51 -14.10
C ALA A 73 15.76 -1.16 -14.42
N PHE A 74 15.30 -0.06 -13.83
CA PHE A 74 15.93 1.26 -13.97
C PHE A 74 17.35 1.26 -13.39
N LEU A 75 17.52 0.72 -12.20
CA LEU A 75 18.80 0.60 -11.52
C LEU A 75 19.79 -0.20 -12.40
N TRP A 76 19.37 -1.36 -12.89
CA TRP A 76 20.19 -2.20 -13.78
C TRP A 76 20.45 -1.55 -15.14
N HIS A 77 19.46 -0.83 -15.67
CA HIS A 77 19.68 -0.04 -16.90
C HIS A 77 20.77 1.02 -16.72
N GLN A 78 20.80 1.73 -15.57
CA GLN A 78 21.86 2.71 -15.29
C GLN A 78 23.25 2.04 -15.18
N ILE A 79 23.33 0.89 -14.52
CA ILE A 79 24.58 0.13 -14.38
C ILE A 79 25.08 -0.34 -15.76
N LEU A 80 24.23 -0.97 -16.56
CA LEU A 80 24.57 -1.47 -17.89
C LEU A 80 24.95 -0.34 -18.84
N ARG A 81 24.14 0.75 -18.84
CA ARG A 81 24.45 1.92 -19.66
C ARG A 81 25.84 2.48 -19.41
N ASN A 82 26.26 2.56 -18.17
CA ASN A 82 27.56 3.13 -17.80
C ASN A 82 28.72 2.13 -17.91
N GLY A 83 28.42 0.81 -17.72
CA GLY A 83 29.41 -0.26 -17.87
C GLY A 83 29.73 -0.61 -19.33
N ILE A 84 28.69 -0.79 -20.14
CA ILE A 84 28.81 -1.25 -21.55
C ILE A 84 28.11 -0.33 -22.56
N GLY A 85 27.76 0.91 -22.14
CA GLY A 85 26.92 1.81 -22.93
C GLY A 85 27.46 2.24 -24.28
N HIS A 86 28.77 2.11 -24.49
CA HIS A 86 29.36 2.37 -25.81
C HIS A 86 28.90 1.39 -26.92
N TYR A 87 28.30 0.24 -26.53
CA TYR A 87 27.67 -0.71 -27.45
C TYR A 87 26.15 -0.45 -27.61
N LEU A 88 25.53 0.40 -26.78
CA LEU A 88 24.11 0.68 -26.83
C LEU A 88 23.86 1.94 -27.67
N GLY A 89 22.96 1.85 -28.64
CA GLY A 89 22.54 3.03 -29.40
C GLY A 89 21.73 4.02 -28.53
N LEU A 90 21.82 5.30 -28.86
CA LEU A 90 21.08 6.37 -28.21
C LEU A 90 19.59 6.08 -28.12
N TRP A 91 19.02 5.59 -29.20
CA TRP A 91 17.62 5.20 -29.32
C TRP A 91 17.19 4.17 -28.27
N TRP A 92 17.95 3.09 -28.13
CA TRP A 92 17.67 2.06 -27.11
C TRP A 92 17.66 2.64 -25.72
N ASN A 93 18.64 3.47 -25.40
CA ASN A 93 18.73 4.12 -24.10
C ASN A 93 17.52 5.03 -23.82
N MET A 94 17.05 5.79 -24.81
CA MET A 94 15.91 6.69 -24.69
C MET A 94 14.59 5.94 -24.48
N ILE A 95 14.35 4.88 -25.25
CA ILE A 95 13.12 4.08 -25.13
C ILE A 95 13.08 3.36 -23.79
N VAL A 96 14.15 2.64 -23.44
CA VAL A 96 14.16 1.83 -22.21
C VAL A 96 14.03 2.72 -20.98
N SER A 97 14.82 3.79 -20.89
CA SER A 97 14.69 4.72 -19.75
C SER A 97 13.35 5.45 -19.74
N GLY A 98 12.82 5.80 -20.91
CA GLY A 98 11.49 6.43 -21.03
C GLY A 98 10.37 5.53 -20.53
N ILE A 99 10.29 4.28 -20.98
CA ILE A 99 9.28 3.32 -20.52
C ILE A 99 9.39 3.11 -19.00
N ILE A 100 10.60 2.84 -18.53
CA ILE A 100 10.84 2.56 -17.10
C ILE A 100 10.39 3.73 -16.22
N LEU A 101 10.80 4.95 -16.53
CA LEU A 101 10.43 6.13 -15.76
C LEU A 101 8.93 6.41 -15.83
N LEU A 102 8.31 6.29 -17.01
CA LEU A 102 6.88 6.49 -17.17
C LEU A 102 6.08 5.51 -16.32
N VAL A 103 6.38 4.22 -16.40
CA VAL A 103 5.69 3.18 -15.62
C VAL A 103 5.88 3.39 -14.12
N ALA A 104 7.09 3.75 -13.67
CA ALA A 104 7.36 3.99 -12.26
C ALA A 104 6.55 5.17 -11.71
N TYR A 105 6.60 6.34 -12.35
CA TYR A 105 5.88 7.53 -11.91
C TYR A 105 4.36 7.35 -11.96
N GLU A 106 3.83 6.75 -13.01
CA GLU A 106 2.40 6.48 -13.12
C GLU A 106 1.92 5.48 -12.07
N SER A 107 2.72 4.46 -11.75
CA SER A 107 2.38 3.50 -10.70
C SER A 107 2.26 4.17 -9.33
N PHE A 108 3.17 5.07 -8.98
CA PHE A 108 3.09 5.86 -7.73
C PHE A 108 1.90 6.82 -7.73
N PHE A 109 1.62 7.48 -8.87
CA PHE A 109 0.47 8.37 -9.00
C PHE A 109 -0.85 7.61 -8.84
N VAL A 110 -1.04 6.50 -9.56
CA VAL A 110 -2.25 5.66 -9.46
C VAL A 110 -2.40 5.11 -8.05
N PHE A 111 -1.31 4.75 -7.39
CA PHE A 111 -1.34 4.34 -6.00
C PHE A 111 -1.84 5.48 -5.08
N ALA A 112 -1.26 6.66 -5.16
CA ALA A 112 -1.68 7.81 -4.34
C ALA A 112 -3.15 8.18 -4.60
N LEU A 113 -3.57 8.19 -5.86
CA LEU A 113 -4.95 8.44 -6.26
C LEU A 113 -5.89 7.37 -5.69
N SER A 114 -5.48 6.09 -5.71
CA SER A 114 -6.29 5.00 -5.16
C SER A 114 -6.54 5.14 -3.65
N GLN A 115 -5.57 5.65 -2.88
CA GLN A 115 -5.76 5.93 -1.46
C GLN A 115 -6.81 7.04 -1.23
N TYR A 116 -6.78 8.08 -2.06
CA TYR A 116 -7.77 9.15 -2.00
C TYR A 116 -9.19 8.67 -2.37
N ILE A 117 -9.29 7.86 -3.42
CA ILE A 117 -10.58 7.27 -3.84
C ILE A 117 -11.11 6.31 -2.77
N ALA A 118 -10.26 5.49 -2.16
CA ALA A 118 -10.65 4.59 -1.09
C ALA A 118 -11.22 5.37 0.12
N TYR A 119 -10.57 6.47 0.50
CA TYR A 119 -11.08 7.34 1.56
C TYR A 119 -12.47 7.90 1.26
N ASN A 120 -12.67 8.45 0.05
CA ASN A 120 -13.98 8.99 -0.33
C ASN A 120 -15.04 7.88 -0.38
N LYS A 121 -14.70 6.69 -0.89
CA LYS A 121 -15.59 5.53 -0.89
C LYS A 121 -16.05 5.17 0.53
N THR A 122 -15.12 5.07 1.49
CA THR A 122 -15.47 4.76 2.88
C THR A 122 -16.37 5.84 3.49
N LYS A 123 -16.11 7.11 3.22
CA LYS A 123 -16.97 8.21 3.67
C LYS A 123 -18.40 8.10 3.10
N GLU A 124 -18.54 7.77 1.82
CA GLU A 124 -19.84 7.54 1.18
C GLU A 124 -20.54 6.31 1.75
N GLN A 125 -19.81 5.24 2.03
CA GLN A 125 -20.33 4.02 2.68
C GLN A 125 -20.90 4.33 4.06
N MET A 126 -20.20 5.14 4.86
CA MET A 126 -20.69 5.58 6.19
C MET A 126 -21.95 6.44 6.06
N ALA A 127 -21.99 7.35 5.09
CA ALA A 127 -23.18 8.18 4.86
C ALA A 127 -24.42 7.33 4.51
N ILE A 128 -24.23 6.29 3.68
CA ILE A 128 -25.32 5.34 3.36
C ILE A 128 -25.76 4.56 4.61
N TYR A 129 -24.81 4.04 5.38
CA TYR A 129 -25.15 3.30 6.60
C TYR A 129 -25.96 4.15 7.58
N GLN A 130 -25.55 5.38 7.79
CA GLN A 130 -26.28 6.34 8.64
C GLN A 130 -27.66 6.67 8.08
N ALA A 131 -27.78 6.84 6.76
CA ALA A 131 -29.07 7.09 6.10
C ALA A 131 -30.04 5.89 6.20
N LEU A 132 -29.51 4.65 6.12
CA LEU A 132 -30.30 3.44 6.25
C LEU A 132 -30.68 3.10 7.69
N SER A 133 -29.87 3.51 8.67
CA SER A 133 -30.11 3.27 10.11
C SER A 133 -31.03 4.32 10.72
N SER A 134 -30.98 5.57 10.23
CA SER A 134 -31.94 6.60 10.59
C SER A 134 -33.18 6.42 9.70
N SER A 135 -34.30 6.02 10.25
CA SER A 135 -35.61 5.88 9.57
C SER A 135 -36.16 7.18 8.98
N SER A 136 -35.34 8.21 8.80
CA SER A 136 -35.69 9.53 8.30
C SER A 136 -35.31 9.71 6.81
N THR A 137 -36.36 9.64 5.96
CA THR A 137 -36.51 10.40 4.70
C THR A 137 -35.35 10.45 3.67
N SER A 138 -34.49 9.45 3.59
CA SER A 138 -33.63 9.36 2.39
C SER A 138 -34.50 8.92 1.20
N THR A 139 -34.54 9.77 0.16
CA THR A 139 -35.28 9.41 -1.06
C THR A 139 -34.59 8.25 -1.76
N PRO A 140 -35.32 7.33 -2.41
CA PRO A 140 -34.73 6.24 -3.21
C PRO A 140 -33.71 6.76 -4.24
N ALA A 141 -33.89 7.97 -4.76
CA ALA A 141 -32.99 8.60 -5.71
C ALA A 141 -31.61 8.94 -5.12
N ASP A 142 -31.55 9.29 -3.84
CA ASP A 142 -30.26 9.57 -3.15
C ASP A 142 -29.45 8.28 -2.97
N VAL A 143 -30.11 7.19 -2.59
CA VAL A 143 -29.49 5.87 -2.42
C VAL A 143 -28.91 5.38 -3.76
N ASP A 144 -29.64 5.51 -4.86
CA ASP A 144 -29.16 5.12 -6.19
C ASP A 144 -27.94 5.93 -6.65
N THR A 145 -27.90 7.21 -6.33
CA THR A 145 -26.75 8.07 -6.66
C THR A 145 -25.52 7.65 -5.89
N PHE A 146 -25.63 7.39 -4.59
CA PHE A 146 -24.55 6.89 -3.74
C PHE A 146 -24.05 5.51 -4.21
N MET A 147 -24.99 4.59 -4.52
CA MET A 147 -24.63 3.25 -5.03
C MET A 147 -23.86 3.32 -6.36
N ARG A 148 -24.23 4.26 -7.23
CA ARG A 148 -23.49 4.50 -8.48
C ARG A 148 -22.09 5.03 -8.21
N SER A 149 -21.92 5.96 -7.27
CA SER A 149 -20.61 6.49 -6.87
C SER A 149 -19.72 5.38 -6.29
N ILE A 150 -20.24 4.52 -5.41
CA ILE A 150 -19.51 3.37 -4.86
C ILE A 150 -19.08 2.37 -5.94
N LYS A 151 -19.93 2.08 -6.92
CA LYS A 151 -19.57 1.21 -8.05
C LYS A 151 -18.46 1.82 -8.89
N TRP A 152 -18.51 3.11 -9.18
CA TRP A 152 -17.45 3.83 -9.88
C TRP A 152 -16.14 3.83 -9.09
N SER A 153 -16.19 4.14 -7.81
CA SER A 153 -15.03 4.10 -6.92
C SER A 153 -14.41 2.69 -6.87
N SER A 154 -15.25 1.65 -6.81
CA SER A 154 -14.79 0.25 -6.82
C SER A 154 -14.13 -0.14 -8.15
N PHE A 155 -14.66 0.33 -9.29
CA PHE A 155 -14.03 0.14 -10.59
C PHE A 155 -12.66 0.83 -10.67
N LEU A 156 -12.56 2.10 -10.24
CA LEU A 156 -11.31 2.86 -10.21
C LEU A 156 -10.28 2.24 -9.25
N LEU A 157 -10.73 1.57 -8.20
CA LEU A 157 -9.88 0.83 -7.27
C LEU A 157 -9.48 -0.55 -7.80
N SER A 158 -10.02 -1.03 -8.91
CA SER A 158 -9.66 -2.34 -9.46
C SER A 158 -8.21 -2.37 -9.97
N ASN A 159 -7.58 -3.55 -9.89
CA ASN A 159 -6.26 -3.73 -10.47
C ASN A 159 -6.27 -3.60 -12.00
N ARG A 160 -7.39 -4.02 -12.66
CA ARG A 160 -7.56 -3.90 -14.12
C ARG A 160 -7.48 -2.44 -14.57
N PHE A 161 -8.18 -1.54 -13.86
CA PHE A 161 -8.10 -0.11 -14.14
C PHE A 161 -6.68 0.43 -13.90
N ALA A 162 -6.06 0.09 -12.79
CA ALA A 162 -4.73 0.58 -12.43
C ALA A 162 -3.68 0.20 -13.49
N PHE A 163 -3.61 -1.07 -13.88
CA PHE A 163 -2.70 -1.55 -14.94
C PHE A 163 -3.06 -0.95 -16.29
N GLY A 164 -4.35 -0.92 -16.65
CA GLY A 164 -4.83 -0.33 -17.89
C GLY A 164 -4.40 1.13 -18.04
N TRP A 165 -4.58 1.93 -16.98
CA TRP A 165 -4.15 3.33 -16.96
C TRP A 165 -2.65 3.49 -17.15
N VAL A 166 -1.84 2.78 -16.34
CA VAL A 166 -0.38 2.88 -16.38
C VAL A 166 0.15 2.55 -17.78
N TRP A 167 -0.31 1.43 -18.35
CA TRP A 167 0.19 0.98 -19.66
C TRP A 167 -0.37 1.81 -20.83
N ALA A 168 -1.64 2.22 -20.79
CA ALA A 168 -2.22 3.09 -21.82
C ALA A 168 -1.52 4.45 -21.85
N ASN A 169 -1.31 5.06 -20.68
CA ASN A 169 -0.60 6.33 -20.58
C ASN A 169 0.86 6.20 -21.05
N THR A 170 1.54 5.12 -20.67
CA THR A 170 2.90 4.83 -21.15
C THR A 170 2.93 4.67 -22.67
N ALA A 171 1.98 3.93 -23.25
CA ALA A 171 1.90 3.73 -24.70
C ALA A 171 1.66 5.04 -25.47
N VAL A 172 0.77 5.89 -24.99
CA VAL A 172 0.50 7.22 -25.59
C VAL A 172 1.76 8.08 -25.58
N TRP A 173 2.44 8.19 -24.43
CA TRP A 173 3.65 8.99 -24.31
C TRP A 173 4.82 8.40 -25.11
N MET A 174 4.96 7.07 -25.17
CA MET A 174 5.96 6.43 -26.01
C MET A 174 5.67 6.69 -27.50
N GLY A 175 4.40 6.68 -27.93
CA GLY A 175 4.00 7.06 -29.26
C GLY A 175 4.41 8.51 -29.61
N VAL A 176 4.18 9.45 -28.68
CA VAL A 176 4.61 10.85 -28.83
C VAL A 176 6.13 10.96 -28.93
N LEU A 177 6.87 10.26 -28.05
CA LEU A 177 8.33 10.29 -28.04
C LEU A 177 8.94 9.67 -29.31
N ILE A 178 8.38 8.54 -29.77
CA ILE A 178 8.80 7.87 -31.01
C ILE A 178 8.52 8.77 -32.23
N GLY A 179 7.30 9.30 -32.33
CA GLY A 179 6.91 10.19 -33.41
C GLY A 179 7.74 11.47 -33.48
N TYR A 180 8.17 11.97 -32.31
CA TYR A 180 9.05 13.14 -32.25
C TYR A 180 10.52 12.82 -32.63
N ALA A 181 11.01 11.63 -32.28
CA ALA A 181 12.38 11.22 -32.58
C ALA A 181 12.59 10.75 -34.03
N GLN A 182 11.53 10.25 -34.66
CA GLN A 182 11.60 9.67 -36.03
C GLN A 182 12.12 10.63 -37.12
N PRO A 183 11.71 11.92 -37.17
CA PRO A 183 12.16 12.84 -38.21
C PRO A 183 13.64 13.24 -38.12
N MET A 184 14.31 12.92 -37.02
CA MET A 184 15.64 13.43 -36.68
C MET A 184 16.77 12.42 -36.91
N ASP A 185 16.47 11.23 -37.46
CA ASP A 185 17.43 10.17 -37.82
C ASP A 185 18.34 9.72 -36.63
N TYR A 186 17.85 9.86 -35.39
CA TYR A 186 18.58 9.54 -34.16
C TYR A 186 18.86 8.05 -33.95
N TYR A 187 18.34 7.19 -34.83
CA TYR A 187 18.39 5.74 -34.65
C TYR A 187 19.82 5.17 -34.78
N SER A 188 20.67 5.83 -35.57
CA SER A 188 22.00 5.36 -35.91
C SER A 188 23.13 6.04 -35.13
N ILE A 189 22.82 7.00 -34.23
CA ILE A 189 23.84 7.77 -33.51
C ILE A 189 24.35 6.97 -32.31
N PRO A 190 25.66 6.64 -32.24
CA PRO A 190 26.24 6.05 -31.04
C PRO A 190 26.15 6.99 -29.85
N LEU A 191 25.93 6.43 -28.66
CA LEU A 191 25.83 7.22 -27.42
C LEU A 191 27.12 8.03 -27.14
N ASP A 192 28.26 7.49 -27.55
CA ASP A 192 29.57 8.12 -27.40
C ASP A 192 29.76 9.38 -28.28
N ASP A 193 29.14 9.44 -29.45
CA ASP A 193 29.23 10.61 -30.33
C ASP A 193 28.42 11.79 -29.77
N VAL A 194 27.32 11.53 -29.07
CA VAL A 194 26.56 12.55 -28.33
C VAL A 194 27.34 13.05 -27.13
N ALA A 195 27.96 12.15 -26.37
CA ALA A 195 28.78 12.48 -25.22
C ALA A 195 30.02 13.29 -25.58
N SER A 196 30.55 13.12 -26.80
CA SER A 196 31.70 13.87 -27.33
C SER A 196 31.35 15.22 -27.94
N GLY A 197 30.06 15.58 -28.04
CA GLY A 197 29.57 16.82 -28.64
C GLY A 197 29.72 16.85 -30.21
N LEU A 198 29.97 15.71 -30.82
CA LEU A 198 30.11 15.58 -32.28
C LEU A 198 28.77 15.61 -33.03
N SER A 199 27.66 15.30 -32.31
CA SER A 199 26.29 15.40 -32.83
C SER A 199 25.47 16.39 -32.02
N PRO A 200 24.52 17.14 -32.64
CA PRO A 200 23.60 17.96 -31.89
C PRO A 200 22.88 17.08 -30.89
N SER A 201 22.95 17.42 -29.63
CA SER A 201 22.36 16.61 -28.56
C SER A 201 20.84 16.55 -28.71
N PRO A 202 20.24 15.40 -29.00
CA PRO A 202 18.78 15.23 -29.03
C PRO A 202 18.16 15.48 -27.66
N TYR A 203 18.98 15.45 -26.61
CA TYR A 203 18.57 15.79 -25.24
C TYR A 203 18.04 17.20 -25.09
N VAL A 204 18.42 18.15 -25.96
CA VAL A 204 17.93 19.54 -25.91
C VAL A 204 16.41 19.60 -26.10
N TYR A 205 15.83 18.74 -26.91
CA TYR A 205 14.40 18.76 -27.23
C TYR A 205 13.60 17.68 -26.48
N PHE A 206 14.17 16.49 -26.36
CA PHE A 206 13.52 15.32 -25.77
C PHE A 206 13.44 15.40 -24.24
N THR A 207 14.52 15.82 -23.60
CA THR A 207 14.60 15.94 -22.13
C THR A 207 13.57 16.93 -21.57
N PRO A 208 13.35 18.13 -22.15
CA PRO A 208 12.33 19.04 -21.66
C PRO A 208 10.91 18.47 -21.75
N LEU A 209 10.58 17.73 -22.84
CA LEU A 209 9.28 17.12 -23.02
C LEU A 209 8.99 16.04 -21.96
N LEU A 210 9.92 15.09 -21.80
CA LEU A 210 9.81 14.03 -20.80
C LEU A 210 9.80 14.58 -19.38
N LEU A 211 10.63 15.58 -19.14
CA LEU A 211 10.74 16.26 -17.87
C LEU A 211 9.48 17.05 -17.53
N GLY A 212 8.96 17.85 -18.45
CA GLY A 212 7.72 18.61 -18.26
C GLY A 212 6.57 17.69 -17.89
N ARG A 213 6.45 16.55 -18.59
CA ARG A 213 5.48 15.51 -18.26
C ARG A 213 5.70 14.94 -16.85
N ASN A 214 6.92 14.59 -16.49
CA ASN A 214 7.22 14.05 -15.15
C ASN A 214 6.94 15.06 -14.05
N LEU A 215 7.23 16.35 -14.27
CA LEU A 215 6.91 17.43 -13.34
C LEU A 215 5.38 17.57 -13.13
N VAL A 216 4.57 17.41 -14.19
CA VAL A 216 3.11 17.38 -14.06
C VAL A 216 2.68 16.20 -13.19
N THR A 217 3.21 15.00 -13.41
CA THR A 217 2.87 13.83 -12.57
C THR A 217 3.30 14.01 -11.12
N ILE A 218 4.49 14.56 -10.88
CA ILE A 218 4.98 14.89 -9.54
C ILE A 218 4.06 15.94 -8.89
N GLY A 219 3.65 16.97 -9.62
CA GLY A 219 2.70 17.98 -9.16
C GLY A 219 1.36 17.36 -8.74
N CYS A 220 0.81 16.47 -9.57
CA CYS A 220 -0.40 15.70 -9.24
C CYS A 220 -0.21 14.83 -7.99
N LEU A 221 0.95 14.19 -7.82
CA LEU A 221 1.32 13.42 -6.65
C LEU A 221 1.34 14.28 -5.37
N VAL A 222 1.93 15.47 -5.46
CA VAL A 222 1.98 16.44 -4.35
C VAL A 222 0.56 16.88 -3.99
N VAL A 223 -0.27 17.27 -4.96
CA VAL A 223 -1.66 17.68 -4.72
C VAL A 223 -2.45 16.55 -4.07
N THR A 224 -2.33 15.32 -4.59
CA THR A 224 -2.99 14.14 -4.02
C THR A 224 -2.52 13.87 -2.59
N SER A 225 -1.22 13.99 -2.31
CA SER A 225 -0.66 13.85 -0.97
C SER A 225 -1.20 14.90 0.01
N PHE A 226 -1.42 16.14 -0.45
CA PHE A 226 -2.08 17.17 0.36
C PHE A 226 -3.55 16.82 0.66
N ARG A 227 -4.29 16.31 -0.31
CA ARG A 227 -5.68 15.84 -0.10
C ARG A 227 -5.75 14.68 0.88
N LEU A 228 -4.76 13.80 0.89
CA LEU A 228 -4.64 12.71 1.84
C LEU A 228 -4.28 13.16 3.28
N ARG A 229 -4.09 14.46 3.54
CA ARG A 229 -3.72 14.97 4.87
C ARG A 229 -4.72 14.56 5.97
N ILE A 230 -5.98 14.38 5.62
CA ILE A 230 -7.07 14.04 6.54
C ILE A 230 -7.06 12.55 6.92
N VAL A 231 -6.52 11.68 6.04
CA VAL A 231 -6.45 10.22 6.24
C VAL A 231 -5.43 9.86 7.31
N GLN A 232 -5.74 8.93 8.18
CA GLN A 232 -4.76 8.42 9.16
C GLN A 232 -3.73 7.52 8.47
N ASP A 233 -2.45 7.74 8.75
CA ASP A 233 -1.35 7.01 8.12
C ASP A 233 -0.94 5.79 8.95
N ALA A 234 -1.82 4.82 9.04
CA ALA A 234 -1.61 3.61 9.82
C ALA A 234 -0.34 2.82 9.42
N PHE A 235 0.06 2.91 8.15
CA PHE A 235 1.19 2.16 7.59
C PHE A 235 2.37 3.01 7.14
N GLY A 236 2.43 4.28 7.51
CA GLY A 236 3.48 5.20 7.08
C GLY A 236 3.45 5.52 5.58
N THR A 237 2.32 5.31 4.91
CA THR A 237 2.16 5.47 3.46
C THR A 237 2.31 6.93 3.03
N LYS A 238 1.74 7.87 3.78
CA LYS A 238 1.89 9.32 3.51
C LYS A 238 3.33 9.78 3.70
N ALA A 239 3.95 9.33 4.81
CA ALA A 239 5.34 9.65 5.09
C ALA A 239 6.25 9.11 3.98
N MET A 240 5.98 7.90 3.48
CA MET A 240 6.66 7.30 2.34
C MET A 240 6.47 8.15 1.07
N LEU A 241 5.23 8.46 0.68
CA LEU A 241 4.94 9.25 -0.52
C LEU A 241 5.57 10.65 -0.44
N LYS A 242 5.49 11.31 0.72
CA LYS A 242 6.13 12.61 0.95
C LYS A 242 7.65 12.53 0.79
N ARG A 243 8.30 11.52 1.36
CA ARG A 243 9.75 11.32 1.27
C ARG A 243 10.18 11.04 -0.17
N ILE A 244 9.47 10.14 -0.87
CA ILE A 244 9.74 9.83 -2.28
C ILE A 244 9.54 11.08 -3.13
N GLY A 245 8.42 11.78 -2.98
CA GLY A 245 8.12 12.99 -3.75
C GLY A 245 9.18 14.08 -3.56
N LEU A 246 9.55 14.38 -2.31
CA LEU A 246 10.57 15.37 -2.00
C LEU A 246 11.93 14.97 -2.58
N PHE A 247 12.36 13.74 -2.34
CA PHE A 247 13.66 13.25 -2.81
C PHE A 247 13.71 13.21 -4.34
N THR A 248 12.66 12.74 -5.00
CA THR A 248 12.57 12.70 -6.47
C THR A 248 12.60 14.11 -7.06
N THR A 249 11.91 15.07 -6.42
CA THR A 249 11.95 16.46 -6.85
C THR A 249 13.38 17.03 -6.73
N CYS A 250 14.06 16.81 -5.60
CA CYS A 250 15.43 17.25 -5.39
C CYS A 250 16.39 16.61 -6.41
N THR A 251 16.31 15.29 -6.63
CA THR A 251 17.19 14.59 -7.59
C THR A 251 16.92 15.02 -9.02
N THR A 252 15.66 15.22 -9.41
CA THR A 252 15.31 15.71 -10.75
C THR A 252 15.78 17.15 -10.96
N THR A 253 15.60 18.02 -9.99
CA THR A 253 16.09 19.42 -10.05
C THR A 253 17.62 19.44 -10.15
N PHE A 254 18.29 18.63 -9.33
CA PHE A 254 19.74 18.51 -9.37
C PHE A 254 20.23 17.97 -10.72
N TYR A 255 19.58 16.93 -11.26
CA TYR A 255 19.89 16.40 -12.59
C TYR A 255 19.77 17.46 -13.68
N LEU A 256 18.75 18.32 -13.61
CA LEU A 256 18.56 19.43 -14.54
C LEU A 256 19.66 20.48 -14.47
N VAL A 257 20.03 20.86 -13.25
CA VAL A 257 21.11 21.83 -13.01
C VAL A 257 22.46 21.24 -13.42
N ALA A 258 22.66 19.94 -13.12
CA ALA A 258 23.89 19.21 -13.41
C ALA A 258 24.07 18.86 -14.88
N SER A 259 22.98 18.71 -15.66
CA SER A 259 23.05 18.51 -17.11
C SER A 259 23.55 19.74 -17.87
N ASN A 260 23.58 20.88 -17.21
CA ASN A 260 24.24 22.08 -17.74
C ASN A 260 25.78 21.91 -17.72
N LYS A 261 26.44 22.52 -18.66
CA LYS A 261 27.85 22.40 -19.12
C LYS A 261 28.95 22.12 -18.07
N LEU A 262 28.70 22.32 -16.78
CA LEU A 262 29.70 22.13 -15.72
C LEU A 262 29.97 20.66 -15.36
N MET A 263 28.98 19.76 -15.56
CA MET A 263 29.11 18.33 -15.18
C MET A 263 29.31 17.39 -16.36
N GLN A 264 29.09 17.83 -17.59
CA GLN A 264 29.42 17.03 -18.81
C GLN A 264 30.92 16.75 -18.93
N ALA A 265 31.76 17.53 -18.25
CA ALA A 265 33.22 17.36 -18.19
C ALA A 265 33.68 16.33 -17.15
N SER A 266 32.78 15.76 -16.32
CA SER A 266 33.17 14.78 -15.30
C SER A 266 33.48 13.42 -15.92
N PRO A 267 34.72 12.91 -15.79
CA PRO A 267 35.12 11.63 -16.38
C PRO A 267 34.36 10.43 -15.78
N LEU A 268 33.77 10.58 -14.60
CA LEU A 268 33.06 9.51 -13.87
C LEU A 268 31.55 9.54 -14.07
N GLY A 269 30.98 10.57 -14.72
CA GLY A 269 29.53 10.67 -14.91
C GLY A 269 28.76 10.82 -13.60
N ILE A 270 29.07 11.84 -12.80
CA ILE A 270 28.47 12.11 -11.47
C ILE A 270 26.94 12.09 -11.53
N GLN A 271 26.33 12.59 -12.59
CA GLN A 271 24.89 12.57 -12.80
C GLN A 271 24.29 11.14 -12.80
N ASP A 272 25.04 10.15 -13.26
CA ASP A 272 24.58 8.77 -13.30
C ASP A 272 24.58 8.11 -11.91
N PHE A 273 25.54 8.51 -11.05
CA PHE A 273 25.54 8.11 -9.64
C PHE A 273 24.35 8.68 -8.88
N ILE A 274 23.90 9.90 -9.20
CA ILE A 274 22.71 10.50 -8.57
C ILE A 274 21.47 9.71 -8.94
N ASN A 275 21.33 9.30 -10.19
CA ASN A 275 20.21 8.47 -10.62
C ASN A 275 20.24 7.10 -9.94
N LEU A 276 21.43 6.51 -9.75
CA LEU A 276 21.59 5.25 -9.02
C LEU A 276 21.17 5.41 -7.53
N ILE A 277 21.69 6.41 -6.84
CA ILE A 277 21.32 6.74 -5.45
C ILE A 277 19.81 7.01 -5.35
N GLY A 278 19.25 7.69 -6.36
CA GLY A 278 17.80 7.95 -6.45
C GLY A 278 16.98 6.67 -6.50
N ALA A 279 17.38 5.73 -7.35
CA ALA A 279 16.71 4.43 -7.46
C ALA A 279 16.83 3.61 -6.16
N ASP A 280 18.03 3.55 -5.56
CA ASP A 280 18.26 2.85 -4.30
C ASP A 280 17.43 3.43 -3.16
N TYR A 281 17.34 4.75 -3.06
CA TYR A 281 16.52 5.40 -2.05
C TYR A 281 15.03 5.04 -2.21
N VAL A 282 14.49 5.09 -3.44
CA VAL A 282 13.10 4.72 -3.71
C VAL A 282 12.86 3.24 -3.40
N ILE A 283 13.76 2.35 -3.81
CA ILE A 283 13.66 0.92 -3.51
C ILE A 283 13.68 0.68 -1.99
N ALA A 284 14.58 1.33 -1.26
CA ALA A 284 14.67 1.18 0.19
C ALA A 284 13.41 1.65 0.91
N ILE A 285 12.93 2.86 0.62
CA ILE A 285 11.79 3.49 1.34
C ILE A 285 10.44 2.88 0.94
N ALA A 286 10.23 2.61 -0.35
CA ALA A 286 8.93 2.12 -0.82
C ALA A 286 8.76 0.61 -0.64
N PHE A 287 9.83 -0.17 -0.68
CA PHE A 287 9.74 -1.61 -0.81
C PHE A 287 10.48 -2.38 0.30
N VAL A 288 11.78 -2.09 0.54
CA VAL A 288 12.57 -2.86 1.51
C VAL A 288 12.08 -2.65 2.94
N ILE A 289 11.89 -1.39 3.37
CA ILE A 289 11.42 -1.09 4.73
C ILE A 289 10.04 -1.69 5.01
N PRO A 290 9.02 -1.54 4.13
CA PRO A 290 7.73 -2.21 4.32
C PRO A 290 7.81 -3.73 4.32
N TRP A 291 8.66 -4.31 3.48
CA TRP A 291 8.88 -5.75 3.46
C TRP A 291 9.49 -6.27 4.77
N LEU A 292 10.51 -5.59 5.31
CA LEU A 292 11.07 -5.91 6.63
C LEU A 292 10.03 -5.78 7.74
N THR A 293 9.16 -4.79 7.66
CA THR A 293 8.05 -4.59 8.61
C THR A 293 7.05 -5.74 8.52
N ALA A 294 6.69 -6.17 7.31
CA ALA A 294 5.82 -7.33 7.09
C ALA A 294 6.42 -8.63 7.66
N MET A 295 7.74 -8.82 7.52
CA MET A 295 8.42 -9.97 8.12
C MET A 295 8.34 -9.98 9.64
N LYS A 296 8.48 -8.82 10.30
CA LYS A 296 8.32 -8.70 11.75
C LYS A 296 6.86 -8.99 12.16
N SER A 297 5.88 -8.46 11.44
CA SER A 297 4.46 -8.71 11.67
C SER A 297 4.12 -10.20 11.56
N THR A 298 4.63 -10.89 10.54
CA THR A 298 4.42 -12.34 10.36
C THR A 298 4.89 -13.15 11.58
N ARG A 299 6.04 -12.79 12.17
CA ARG A 299 6.55 -13.46 13.37
C ARG A 299 5.64 -13.22 14.59
N MET A 300 5.11 -12.00 14.74
CA MET A 300 4.23 -11.67 15.86
C MET A 300 2.88 -12.40 15.75
N ILE A 301 2.30 -12.48 14.53
CA ILE A 301 1.04 -13.21 14.30
C ILE A 301 1.19 -14.69 14.62
N SER A 302 2.27 -15.35 14.20
CA SER A 302 2.49 -16.76 14.47
C SER A 302 2.68 -17.08 15.97
N VAL A 303 3.17 -16.12 16.75
CA VAL A 303 3.26 -16.23 18.21
C VAL A 303 1.88 -16.00 18.85
N ALA A 304 1.14 -15.01 18.39
CA ALA A 304 -0.22 -14.71 18.87
C ALA A 304 -1.21 -15.84 18.56
N GLU A 305 -1.17 -16.43 17.36
CA GLU A 305 -1.97 -17.61 17.00
C GLU A 305 -1.69 -18.82 17.90
N ARG A 306 -0.43 -19.06 18.28
CA ARG A 306 -0.08 -20.14 19.21
C ARG A 306 -0.60 -19.88 20.63
N SER A 307 -0.61 -18.62 21.09
CA SER A 307 -1.13 -18.26 22.41
C SER A 307 -2.67 -18.28 22.43
N ALA A 308 -3.33 -17.84 21.36
CA ALA A 308 -4.80 -17.87 21.25
C ALA A 308 -5.36 -19.29 21.13
N PHE A 309 -4.66 -20.21 20.46
CA PHE A 309 -5.04 -21.63 20.43
C PHE A 309 -4.96 -22.31 21.81
N SER A 310 -4.15 -21.76 22.73
CA SER A 310 -4.05 -22.22 24.11
C SER A 310 -5.16 -21.67 25.02
N GLN A 311 -5.88 -20.62 24.60
CA GLN A 311 -6.92 -19.91 25.40
C GLN A 311 -8.35 -20.07 24.85
N ALA A 312 -8.60 -21.06 24.01
CA ALA A 312 -9.94 -21.35 23.47
C ALA A 312 -10.91 -21.87 24.54
N ASN A 313 -11.22 -21.04 25.53
CA ASN A 313 -12.34 -21.21 26.46
C ASN A 313 -13.20 -19.93 26.45
N THR A 314 -14.33 -19.99 25.78
CA THR A 314 -15.69 -19.48 25.98
C THR A 314 -15.94 -18.15 26.76
N THR A 315 -14.97 -17.29 26.97
CA THR A 315 -15.20 -15.93 27.50
C THR A 315 -14.89 -14.93 26.40
N LEU A 316 -15.81 -13.96 26.20
CA LEU A 316 -15.60 -12.82 25.31
C LEU A 316 -14.22 -12.21 25.55
N SER A 317 -13.50 -11.89 24.47
CA SER A 317 -12.20 -11.24 24.59
C SER A 317 -12.35 -9.85 25.21
N ASP A 318 -11.32 -9.33 25.90
CA ASP A 318 -11.36 -7.96 26.43
C ASP A 318 -11.61 -6.93 25.30
N PHE A 319 -11.27 -7.29 24.06
CA PHE A 319 -11.59 -6.47 22.89
C PHE A 319 -13.10 -6.46 22.56
N GLU A 320 -13.76 -7.61 22.57
CA GLU A 320 -15.21 -7.67 22.36
C GLU A 320 -15.97 -6.94 23.46
N LEU A 321 -15.53 -7.09 24.71
CA LEU A 321 -16.09 -6.35 25.82
C LEU A 321 -15.91 -4.83 25.66
N PHE A 322 -14.77 -4.40 25.14
CA PHE A 322 -14.53 -3.01 24.78
C PHE A 322 -15.50 -2.51 23.70
N LEU A 323 -15.73 -3.31 22.65
CA LEU A 323 -16.67 -2.98 21.58
C LEU A 323 -18.13 -2.93 22.04
N LEU A 324 -18.50 -3.62 23.12
CA LEU A 324 -19.83 -3.54 23.71
C LEU A 324 -20.04 -2.23 24.49
N THR A 325 -19.00 -1.49 24.82
CA THR A 325 -19.14 -0.16 25.43
C THR A 325 -19.38 0.91 24.35
N GLU A 326 -20.29 1.85 24.59
CA GLU A 326 -20.60 2.93 23.64
C GLU A 326 -19.36 3.76 23.27
N ASN A 327 -18.57 4.13 24.29
CA ASN A 327 -17.33 4.89 24.09
C ASN A 327 -16.25 4.08 23.34
N GLY A 328 -16.16 2.78 23.61
CA GLY A 328 -15.23 1.87 22.96
C GLY A 328 -15.59 1.68 21.50
N PHE A 329 -16.86 1.40 21.23
CA PHE A 329 -17.37 1.28 19.86
C PHE A 329 -17.11 2.55 19.04
N ALA A 330 -17.56 3.71 19.54
CA ALA A 330 -17.42 4.98 18.84
C ALA A 330 -15.94 5.36 18.58
N ALA A 331 -15.06 5.11 19.56
CA ALA A 331 -13.63 5.39 19.41
C ALA A 331 -12.97 4.47 18.34
N PHE A 332 -13.34 3.19 18.34
CA PHE A 332 -12.81 2.24 17.39
C PHE A 332 -13.41 2.42 15.98
N GLU A 333 -14.69 2.76 15.87
CA GLU A 333 -15.37 3.15 14.63
C GLU A 333 -14.65 4.32 13.96
N ALA A 334 -14.46 5.42 14.70
CA ALA A 334 -13.75 6.61 14.21
C ALA A 334 -12.29 6.32 13.80
N TYR A 335 -11.68 5.29 14.39
CA TYR A 335 -10.36 4.81 13.98
C TYR A 335 -10.42 4.01 12.68
N LEU A 336 -11.37 3.05 12.58
CA LEU A 336 -11.52 2.21 11.40
C LEU A 336 -11.97 2.97 10.14
N GLU A 337 -12.77 4.04 10.30
CA GLU A 337 -13.07 4.95 9.20
C GLU A 337 -11.81 5.47 8.50
N LYS A 338 -10.80 5.79 9.30
CA LYS A 338 -9.52 6.31 8.79
C LYS A 338 -8.62 5.21 8.22
N GLU A 339 -8.86 3.94 8.59
CA GLU A 339 -8.19 2.76 8.04
C GLU A 339 -8.90 2.13 6.84
N PHE A 340 -10.07 2.65 6.42
CA PHE A 340 -10.90 2.11 5.33
C PHE A 340 -11.37 0.66 5.57
N SER A 341 -11.67 0.32 6.80
CA SER A 341 -12.06 -1.04 7.20
C SER A 341 -13.20 -1.04 8.23
N VAL A 342 -14.04 0.00 8.20
CA VAL A 342 -15.16 0.16 9.12
C VAL A 342 -16.28 -0.86 8.90
N GLU A 343 -16.40 -1.40 7.67
CA GLU A 343 -17.40 -2.39 7.29
C GLU A 343 -17.37 -3.63 8.19
N ASN A 344 -16.20 -4.05 8.66
CA ASN A 344 -16.06 -5.22 9.52
C ASN A 344 -16.69 -4.99 10.91
N LEU A 345 -16.54 -3.79 11.46
CA LEU A 345 -17.14 -3.41 12.75
C LEU A 345 -18.65 -3.25 12.62
N LEU A 346 -19.13 -2.64 11.53
CA LEU A 346 -20.55 -2.46 11.28
C LEU A 346 -21.27 -3.80 11.07
N PHE A 347 -20.64 -4.74 10.36
CA PHE A 347 -21.15 -6.10 10.23
C PHE A 347 -21.30 -6.76 11.62
N TRP A 348 -20.26 -6.71 12.44
CA TRP A 348 -20.31 -7.26 13.80
C TRP A 348 -21.47 -6.65 14.61
N LYS A 349 -21.66 -5.35 14.54
CA LYS A 349 -22.78 -4.65 15.22
C LYS A 349 -24.14 -5.15 14.74
N GLU A 350 -24.33 -5.30 13.42
CA GLU A 350 -25.59 -5.82 12.87
C GLU A 350 -25.84 -7.27 13.29
N VAL A 351 -24.81 -8.11 13.36
CA VAL A 351 -24.92 -9.49 13.86
C VAL A 351 -25.29 -9.50 15.35
N MET A 352 -24.73 -8.61 16.16
CA MET A 352 -25.16 -8.50 17.57
C MET A 352 -26.65 -8.11 17.70
N GLY A 353 -27.13 -7.21 16.85
CA GLY A 353 -28.54 -6.87 16.75
C GLY A 353 -29.43 -8.05 16.29
N PHE A 354 -28.93 -8.81 15.31
CA PHE A 354 -29.62 -9.98 14.78
C PHE A 354 -29.81 -11.09 15.80
N ARG A 355 -28.84 -11.35 16.68
CA ARG A 355 -28.97 -12.31 17.78
C ARG A 355 -30.14 -11.97 18.72
N GLY A 356 -30.46 -10.68 18.87
CA GLY A 356 -31.61 -10.24 19.69
C GLY A 356 -32.97 -10.40 19.00
N ASP A 357 -33.02 -10.33 17.67
CA ASP A 357 -34.24 -10.46 16.84
C ASP A 357 -33.93 -11.16 15.52
N PRO A 358 -33.82 -12.50 15.52
CA PRO A 358 -33.46 -13.30 14.34
C PRO A 358 -34.67 -13.47 13.40
N THR A 359 -34.84 -12.53 12.48
CA THR A 359 -35.88 -12.57 11.45
C THR A 359 -35.27 -12.80 10.07
N SER A 360 -36.05 -13.40 9.15
CA SER A 360 -35.63 -13.62 7.77
C SER A 360 -35.31 -12.30 7.05
N ASP A 361 -36.11 -11.27 7.28
CA ASP A 361 -35.90 -9.94 6.68
C ASP A 361 -34.60 -9.30 7.17
N HIS A 362 -34.30 -9.45 8.47
CA HIS A 362 -33.04 -8.98 9.04
C HIS A 362 -31.83 -9.73 8.47
N ALA A 363 -31.94 -11.07 8.32
CA ALA A 363 -30.89 -11.87 7.71
C ALA A 363 -30.62 -11.46 6.25
N TRP A 364 -31.69 -11.24 5.46
CA TRP A 364 -31.55 -10.71 4.09
C TRP A 364 -30.94 -9.30 4.06
N SER A 365 -31.32 -8.43 4.99
CA SER A 365 -30.74 -7.09 5.10
C SER A 365 -29.24 -7.14 5.36
N ILE A 366 -28.78 -8.02 6.27
CA ILE A 366 -27.35 -8.23 6.52
C ILE A 366 -26.64 -8.76 5.29
N PHE A 367 -27.22 -9.74 4.60
CA PHE A 367 -26.64 -10.30 3.39
C PHE A 367 -26.48 -9.25 2.29
N ASP A 368 -27.52 -8.48 2.01
CA ASP A 368 -27.48 -7.45 0.96
C ASP A 368 -26.54 -6.30 1.30
N LYS A 369 -26.42 -5.93 2.58
CA LYS A 369 -25.54 -4.85 3.01
C LYS A 369 -24.06 -5.25 3.05
N PHE A 370 -23.73 -6.52 3.41
CA PHE A 370 -22.36 -6.90 3.79
C PHE A 370 -21.78 -8.12 3.06
N LEU A 371 -22.61 -9.09 2.66
CA LEU A 371 -22.14 -10.41 2.18
C LEU A 371 -22.34 -10.62 0.67
N SER A 372 -23.21 -9.86 0.04
CA SER A 372 -23.41 -9.91 -1.41
C SER A 372 -22.17 -9.39 -2.14
N THR A 373 -21.84 -9.97 -3.29
CA THR A 373 -20.73 -9.51 -4.16
C THR A 373 -20.89 -8.07 -4.66
N THR A 374 -22.07 -7.50 -4.51
CA THR A 374 -22.39 -6.09 -4.86
C THR A 374 -22.75 -5.27 -3.62
N ALA A 375 -22.52 -5.81 -2.43
CA ALA A 375 -22.85 -5.14 -1.18
C ALA A 375 -22.13 -3.79 -1.05
N PRO A 376 -22.83 -2.74 -0.59
CA PRO A 376 -22.21 -1.44 -0.38
C PRO A 376 -21.10 -1.46 0.68
N LEU A 377 -21.23 -2.36 1.67
CA LEU A 377 -20.31 -2.56 2.81
C LEU A 377 -19.70 -3.97 2.78
N GLU A 378 -19.31 -4.46 1.59
CA GLU A 378 -18.76 -5.81 1.43
C GLU A 378 -17.61 -6.06 2.41
N VAL A 379 -17.80 -7.08 3.29
CA VAL A 379 -16.81 -7.47 4.29
C VAL A 379 -15.73 -8.37 3.70
N ASN A 380 -14.55 -8.31 4.31
CA ASN A 380 -13.37 -9.05 3.83
C ASN A 380 -13.34 -10.49 4.38
N LEU A 381 -14.26 -11.31 3.93
CA LEU A 381 -14.32 -12.74 4.24
C LEU A 381 -13.76 -13.59 3.09
N PRO A 382 -13.26 -14.82 3.38
CA PRO A 382 -12.90 -15.78 2.34
C PRO A 382 -14.06 -16.11 1.43
N SER A 383 -13.81 -16.26 0.12
CA SER A 383 -14.88 -16.60 -0.85
C SER A 383 -15.63 -17.90 -0.51
N SER A 384 -14.95 -18.87 0.12
CA SER A 384 -15.58 -20.12 0.60
C SER A 384 -16.61 -19.85 1.68
N THR A 385 -16.40 -18.91 2.56
CA THR A 385 -17.33 -18.49 3.62
C THR A 385 -18.52 -17.75 3.02
N LEU A 386 -18.27 -16.80 2.10
CA LEU A 386 -19.35 -16.08 1.40
C LEU A 386 -20.27 -17.00 0.61
N LEU A 387 -19.74 -18.03 -0.05
CA LEU A 387 -20.54 -19.01 -0.78
C LEU A 387 -21.45 -19.82 0.16
N LYS A 388 -20.94 -20.23 1.33
CA LYS A 388 -21.77 -20.93 2.34
C LYS A 388 -22.95 -20.07 2.79
N PHE A 389 -22.71 -18.80 3.12
CA PHE A 389 -23.79 -17.89 3.53
C PHE A 389 -24.81 -17.68 2.43
N ARG A 390 -24.37 -17.53 1.19
CA ARG A 390 -25.30 -17.43 0.05
C ARG A 390 -26.23 -18.64 -0.02
N ASP A 391 -25.69 -19.84 0.06
CA ASP A 391 -26.46 -21.07 -0.07
C ASP A 391 -27.44 -21.27 1.11
N VAL A 392 -27.06 -20.83 2.31
CA VAL A 392 -27.92 -20.88 3.51
C VAL A 392 -29.05 -19.85 3.39
N ILE A 393 -28.74 -18.60 3.04
CA ILE A 393 -29.73 -17.52 2.92
C ILE A 393 -30.77 -17.81 1.83
N PHE A 394 -30.35 -18.37 0.68
CA PHE A 394 -31.33 -18.75 -0.36
C PHE A 394 -32.31 -19.80 0.12
N LYS A 395 -31.91 -20.69 1.04
CA LYS A 395 -32.79 -21.65 1.68
C LYS A 395 -33.84 -21.02 2.61
N THR A 396 -33.52 -19.86 3.24
CA THR A 396 -34.49 -19.17 4.11
C THR A 396 -35.68 -18.60 3.34
N ARG A 397 -35.54 -18.35 2.03
CA ARG A 397 -36.68 -17.99 1.15
C ARG A 397 -37.74 -19.11 1.02
N ASP A 398 -37.29 -20.35 1.16
CA ASP A 398 -38.17 -21.53 1.04
C ASP A 398 -38.82 -21.91 2.39
N GLY A 399 -38.84 -21.02 3.38
CA GLY A 399 -39.48 -21.19 4.68
C GLY A 399 -38.63 -21.91 5.74
N PHE A 400 -37.32 -22.03 5.52
CA PHE A 400 -36.39 -22.50 6.56
C PHE A 400 -36.31 -21.49 7.73
N ARG A 401 -36.30 -22.00 8.94
CA ARG A 401 -36.15 -21.19 10.15
C ARG A 401 -34.73 -20.58 10.20
N VAL A 402 -34.69 -19.30 10.49
CA VAL A 402 -33.44 -18.57 10.70
C VAL A 402 -32.98 -18.86 12.13
N GLU A 403 -31.73 -19.30 12.27
CA GLU A 403 -31.07 -19.51 13.57
C GLU A 403 -30.36 -18.24 14.02
N ASP A 404 -30.35 -17.96 15.32
CA ASP A 404 -29.78 -16.75 15.91
C ASP A 404 -28.24 -16.68 15.81
N ASP A 405 -27.59 -17.85 15.67
CA ASP A 405 -26.14 -18.01 15.50
C ASP A 405 -25.66 -18.04 14.02
N MET A 406 -26.58 -17.88 13.06
CA MET A 406 -26.34 -18.02 11.63
C MET A 406 -25.09 -17.29 11.13
N PHE A 407 -24.78 -16.12 11.68
CA PHE A 407 -23.66 -15.28 11.26
C PHE A 407 -22.46 -15.31 12.20
N ASP A 408 -22.49 -16.12 13.27
CA ASP A 408 -21.48 -16.12 14.33
C ASP A 408 -20.09 -16.46 13.81
N ASP A 409 -19.96 -17.50 12.97
CA ASP A 409 -18.68 -17.86 12.37
C ASP A 409 -18.04 -16.70 11.58
N ALA A 410 -18.87 -15.89 10.90
CA ALA A 410 -18.38 -14.74 10.16
C ALA A 410 -18.00 -13.59 11.08
N ALA A 411 -18.84 -13.33 12.09
CA ALA A 411 -18.56 -12.29 13.10
C ALA A 411 -17.28 -12.58 13.86
N ASP A 412 -17.09 -13.81 14.31
CA ASP A 412 -15.87 -14.26 15.00
C ASP A 412 -14.62 -14.14 14.14
N GLN A 413 -14.71 -14.51 12.85
CA GLN A 413 -13.59 -14.34 11.92
C GLN A 413 -13.22 -12.85 11.75
N LEU A 414 -14.21 -11.97 11.66
CA LEU A 414 -13.97 -10.54 11.51
C LEU A 414 -13.48 -9.89 12.82
N VAL A 415 -13.96 -10.30 13.97
CA VAL A 415 -13.46 -9.85 15.28
C VAL A 415 -11.97 -10.22 15.41
N ARG A 416 -11.60 -11.47 15.15
CA ARG A 416 -10.20 -11.91 15.17
C ARG A 416 -9.36 -11.13 14.15
N LEU A 417 -9.90 -10.86 12.96
CA LEU A 417 -9.21 -10.04 11.97
C LEU A 417 -8.95 -8.61 12.47
N MET A 418 -9.95 -7.99 13.11
CA MET A 418 -9.82 -6.66 13.71
C MET A 418 -8.86 -6.66 14.90
N GLU A 419 -8.92 -7.67 15.77
CA GLU A 419 -8.04 -7.82 16.93
C GLU A 419 -6.56 -7.95 16.53
N VAL A 420 -6.26 -8.82 15.57
CA VAL A 420 -4.87 -9.05 15.13
C VAL A 420 -4.33 -7.86 14.34
N ASN A 421 -5.14 -7.25 13.48
CA ASN A 421 -4.68 -6.23 12.56
C ASN A 421 -4.91 -4.79 13.07
N SER A 422 -6.15 -4.44 13.38
CA SER A 422 -6.54 -3.05 13.64
C SER A 422 -6.35 -2.64 15.09
N LEU A 423 -6.68 -3.52 16.04
CA LEU A 423 -6.56 -3.23 17.47
C LEU A 423 -5.11 -2.90 17.86
N GLN A 424 -4.15 -3.68 17.38
CA GLN A 424 -2.73 -3.44 17.68
C GLN A 424 -2.24 -2.06 17.21
N ARG A 425 -2.79 -1.56 16.13
CA ARG A 425 -2.49 -0.21 15.62
C ARG A 425 -3.25 0.87 16.36
N PHE A 426 -4.51 0.61 16.70
CA PHE A 426 -5.33 1.48 17.55
C PHE A 426 -4.65 1.74 18.90
N LEU A 427 -4.17 0.70 19.54
CA LEU A 427 -3.46 0.78 20.84
C LEU A 427 -2.19 1.62 20.77
N LYS A 428 -1.49 1.61 19.63
CA LYS A 428 -0.29 2.48 19.41
C LYS A 428 -0.62 3.96 19.40
N THR A 429 -1.89 4.34 19.21
CA THR A 429 -2.32 5.74 19.29
C THR A 429 -2.58 6.20 20.74
N ASN A 430 -2.41 5.30 21.72
CA ASN A 430 -2.72 5.53 23.13
C ASN A 430 -4.13 6.11 23.35
N PRO A 431 -5.20 5.45 22.89
CA PRO A 431 -6.53 6.00 22.96
C PRO A 431 -7.02 6.03 24.43
N PRO A 432 -7.50 7.19 24.94
CA PRO A 432 -7.98 7.31 26.29
C PRO A 432 -9.14 6.35 26.62
N SER A 433 -9.99 6.07 25.62
CA SER A 433 -11.12 5.15 25.76
C SER A 433 -10.68 3.72 26.13
N TRP A 434 -9.59 3.23 25.54
CA TRP A 434 -9.03 1.92 25.87
C TRP A 434 -8.38 1.91 27.25
N ALA A 435 -7.61 2.94 27.59
CA ALA A 435 -6.97 3.05 28.89
C ALA A 435 -8.00 3.04 30.02
N ASN A 436 -9.05 3.86 29.91
CA ASN A 436 -10.14 3.92 30.87
C ASN A 436 -10.91 2.59 30.96
N PHE A 437 -11.15 1.92 29.82
CA PHE A 437 -11.80 0.62 29.81
C PHE A 437 -10.97 -0.43 30.55
N MET A 438 -9.67 -0.48 30.31
CA MET A 438 -8.77 -1.45 30.98
C MET A 438 -8.66 -1.21 32.47
N GLU A 439 -8.63 0.05 32.92
CA GLU A 439 -8.65 0.41 34.35
C GLU A 439 -9.92 -0.13 35.01
N LEU A 440 -11.11 0.15 34.46
CA LEU A 440 -12.36 -0.38 34.94
C LEU A 440 -12.42 -1.91 34.94
N ARG A 441 -11.85 -2.52 33.94
CA ARG A 441 -11.79 -3.99 33.80
C ARG A 441 -10.91 -4.64 34.86
N GLU A 442 -9.77 -4.03 35.17
CA GLU A 442 -8.89 -4.49 36.26
C GLU A 442 -9.59 -4.35 37.64
N GLU A 443 -10.30 -3.24 37.88
CA GLU A 443 -11.08 -3.08 39.08
C GLU A 443 -12.19 -4.15 39.23
N GLN A 444 -12.90 -4.44 38.13
CA GLN A 444 -13.91 -5.51 38.14
C GLN A 444 -13.29 -6.88 38.43
N LYS A 445 -12.17 -7.24 37.76
CA LYS A 445 -11.48 -8.51 38.02
C LYS A 445 -11.01 -8.61 39.47
N ALA A 446 -10.50 -7.54 40.04
CA ALA A 446 -10.11 -7.49 41.45
C ALA A 446 -11.29 -7.71 42.40
N LEU A 447 -12.45 -7.10 42.08
CA LEU A 447 -13.68 -7.26 42.87
C LEU A 447 -14.23 -8.70 42.78
N GLU A 448 -14.28 -9.27 41.59
CA GLU A 448 -14.71 -10.68 41.38
C GLU A 448 -13.82 -11.64 42.18
N HIS A 449 -12.49 -11.47 42.10
CA HIS A 449 -11.54 -12.26 42.86
C HIS A 449 -11.73 -12.12 44.38
N ALA A 450 -12.01 -10.90 44.89
CA ALA A 450 -12.29 -10.64 46.30
C ALA A 450 -13.58 -11.32 46.76
N VAL A 451 -14.64 -11.32 45.92
CA VAL A 451 -15.89 -12.02 46.18
C VAL A 451 -15.71 -13.53 46.23
N GLU A 452 -14.90 -14.07 45.33
CA GLU A 452 -14.63 -15.52 45.25
C GLU A 452 -13.81 -16.00 46.45
N LEU A 453 -12.81 -15.23 46.89
CA LEU A 453 -12.06 -15.48 48.11
C LEU A 453 -12.96 -15.44 49.38
N ARG A 454 -13.97 -14.56 49.40
CA ARG A 454 -14.98 -14.53 50.49
C ARG A 454 -15.84 -15.80 50.50
N LYS A 455 -16.33 -16.24 49.32
CA LYS A 455 -17.13 -17.45 49.19
C LYS A 455 -16.36 -18.70 49.64
N THR A 456 -15.10 -18.82 49.25
CA THR A 456 -14.22 -19.95 49.65
C THR A 456 -13.96 -19.93 51.17
N LYS A 457 -13.69 -18.78 51.76
CA LYS A 457 -13.52 -18.68 53.22
C LYS A 457 -14.82 -19.05 53.99
N THR A 458 -15.98 -18.66 53.50
CA THR A 458 -17.27 -18.99 54.13
C THR A 458 -17.61 -20.47 54.00
N SER A 459 -17.24 -21.14 52.89
CA SER A 459 -17.43 -22.58 52.72
C SER A 459 -16.49 -23.40 53.60
N THR A 460 -15.25 -22.94 53.78
CA THR A 460 -14.26 -23.61 54.65
C THR A 460 -14.68 -23.47 56.14
N MET A 461 -15.22 -22.36 56.57
CA MET A 461 -15.74 -22.21 57.92
C MET A 461 -16.99 -23.09 58.19
N LYS A 462 -17.90 -23.25 57.19
CA LYS A 462 -19.06 -24.12 57.32
C LYS A 462 -18.67 -25.63 57.42
N ASN A 463 -17.67 -26.08 56.70
CA ASN A 463 -17.20 -27.43 56.74
C ASN A 463 -16.37 -27.72 58.02
N GLY A 464 -15.62 -26.74 58.51
CA GLY A 464 -14.89 -26.87 59.79
C GLY A 464 -15.80 -26.97 61.01
N ASP A 465 -16.99 -26.35 61.02
CA ASP A 465 -17.99 -26.45 62.11
C ASP A 465 -18.75 -27.80 62.09
N PHE A 466 -18.75 -28.51 60.95
CA PHE A 466 -19.42 -29.82 60.87
C PHE A 466 -18.55 -30.98 61.43
N ASP A 467 -17.24 -30.87 61.33
CA ASP A 467 -16.31 -31.88 61.86
C ASP A 467 -16.15 -31.80 63.37
N ILE A 468 -16.40 -30.63 63.98
CA ILE A 468 -16.34 -30.47 65.44
C ILE A 468 -17.59 -31.04 66.12
N LYS A 469 -18.74 -31.22 65.45
CA LYS A 469 -19.97 -31.78 65.99
C LYS A 469 -20.10 -33.32 65.89
N MET A 470 -19.26 -34.02 65.18
CA MET A 470 -19.25 -35.49 65.12
C MET A 470 -18.20 -36.14 66.02
N GLY A 471 -17.44 -35.38 66.78
CA GLY A 471 -16.41 -35.87 67.69
C GLY A 471 -16.79 -35.90 69.18
N ARG A 472 -18.10 -36.00 69.52
CA ARG A 472 -18.57 -36.22 70.90
C ARG A 472 -19.52 -37.40 71.02
#